data_de78c27865f4ff112ca4dd75e3d80bde
#
_entry.id   de78c27865f4ff112ca4dd75e3d80bde
#
_cell.length_a   1.000
_cell.length_b   1.000
_cell.length_c   1.000
_cell.angle_alpha   90.00
_cell.angle_beta   90.00
_cell.angle_gamma   90.00
#
_symmetry.space_group_name_H-M   'P 1'
#
loop_
_entity.id
_entity.type
_entity.pdbx_description
1 polymer ?
#
loop_
_entity_poly.entity_id
_entity_poly.type
_entity_poly.pdbx_seq_one_letter_code
_entity_poly.pdbx_strand_id
1 'polypeptide(L)'
;VTLSVAREVLRTEAEAIQRLVDRLGEEFERAVELVLACRGRAVWSGMGKSGIICRKLAATMASTGTPALFLHPAEAIHGDLGMVTADDLVIAVSNSGETEELLRLVEVLKRLGIPLVAMTSSPESSLARAADVHLDLGVRREACPLGLAPTASTTAALALGDALAMAVSVRKGFREEDFARLHPGGKLGKRFLKVRELMHTGDRIPRVTPGTPMKDVIYEMSRKGLGVTTVQDEEGRLLGVITDGDLRRLMERDPEPLARTAGEVMHPGGVRIGPDELATAALKLLEERRITSLMVTDHDGHVEGVLHLHDLWGVGLF
;
A
#
# COMPACT_ATOMS: atom_id res chain seq x y z
N VAL A 1 -7.93 27.58 -34.24
CA VAL A 1 -9.01 26.60 -34.05
C VAL A 1 -8.59 25.56 -33.00
N THR A 2 -7.47 24.85 -33.13
CA THR A 2 -7.10 23.76 -32.23
C THR A 2 -6.98 24.17 -30.74
N LEU A 3 -6.29 25.28 -30.46
CA LEU A 3 -6.12 25.77 -29.08
C LEU A 3 -7.42 26.32 -28.48
N SER A 4 -8.31 26.89 -29.30
CA SER A 4 -9.61 27.39 -28.80
C SER A 4 -10.51 26.21 -28.39
N VAL A 5 -10.55 25.16 -29.18
CA VAL A 5 -11.30 23.95 -28.85
C VAL A 5 -10.73 23.30 -27.56
N ALA A 6 -9.41 23.16 -27.46
CA ALA A 6 -8.79 22.58 -26.27
C ALA A 6 -9.10 23.36 -24.99
N ARG A 7 -9.05 24.73 -25.08
CA ARG A 7 -9.41 25.61 -23.96
C ARG A 7 -10.88 25.47 -23.56
N GLU A 8 -11.79 25.34 -24.55
CA GLU A 8 -13.21 25.17 -24.28
C GLU A 8 -13.51 23.83 -23.60
N VAL A 9 -12.86 22.72 -24.04
CA VAL A 9 -12.98 21.41 -23.39
C VAL A 9 -12.56 21.50 -21.92
N LEU A 10 -11.37 22.02 -21.66
CA LEU A 10 -10.85 22.13 -20.29
C LEU A 10 -11.73 23.01 -19.39
N ARG A 11 -12.27 24.12 -19.93
CA ARG A 11 -13.20 24.99 -19.18
C ARG A 11 -14.49 24.26 -18.85
N THR A 12 -15.10 23.58 -19.82
CA THR A 12 -16.35 22.85 -19.62
C THR A 12 -16.21 21.77 -18.57
N GLU A 13 -15.09 21.02 -18.58
CA GLU A 13 -14.80 20.00 -17.57
C GLU A 13 -14.53 20.59 -16.19
N ALA A 14 -13.74 21.68 -16.12
CA ALA A 14 -13.49 22.41 -14.87
C ALA A 14 -14.78 22.97 -14.25
N GLU A 15 -15.69 23.54 -15.09
CA GLU A 15 -16.99 23.99 -14.63
C GLU A 15 -17.87 22.84 -14.10
N ALA A 16 -17.81 21.66 -14.72
CA ALA A 16 -18.53 20.48 -14.22
C ALA A 16 -18.06 20.09 -12.82
N ILE A 17 -16.73 20.06 -12.59
CA ILE A 17 -16.15 19.78 -11.26
C ILE A 17 -16.55 20.89 -10.26
N GLN A 18 -16.47 22.16 -10.63
CA GLN A 18 -16.82 23.25 -9.72
C GLN A 18 -18.28 23.15 -9.24
N ARG A 19 -19.19 22.76 -10.13
CA ARG A 19 -20.60 22.54 -9.75
C ARG A 19 -20.81 21.40 -8.78
N LEU A 20 -19.95 20.37 -8.77
CA LEU A 20 -20.02 19.31 -7.77
C LEU A 20 -19.79 19.83 -6.37
N VAL A 21 -18.83 20.77 -6.20
CA VAL A 21 -18.53 21.36 -4.89
C VAL A 21 -19.78 21.98 -4.27
N ASP A 22 -20.55 22.71 -5.08
CA ASP A 22 -21.78 23.39 -4.63
C ASP A 22 -22.96 22.43 -4.37
N ARG A 23 -22.83 21.16 -4.81
CA ARG A 23 -23.87 20.11 -4.69
C ARG A 23 -23.56 19.08 -3.60
N LEU A 24 -22.37 19.13 -3.00
CA LEU A 24 -22.06 18.27 -1.86
C LEU A 24 -22.95 18.63 -0.68
N GLY A 25 -23.64 17.63 -0.12
CA GLY A 25 -24.57 17.81 0.98
C GLY A 25 -24.90 16.46 1.65
N GLU A 26 -26.07 16.39 2.26
CA GLU A 26 -26.52 15.23 3.05
C GLU A 26 -26.45 13.90 2.27
N GLU A 27 -26.78 13.89 0.97
CA GLU A 27 -26.70 12.68 0.16
C GLU A 27 -25.26 12.15 0.00
N PHE A 28 -24.28 13.06 -0.07
CA PHE A 28 -22.88 12.63 -0.09
C PHE A 28 -22.46 12.04 1.26
N GLU A 29 -22.86 12.63 2.36
CA GLU A 29 -22.60 12.09 3.70
C GLU A 29 -23.28 10.72 3.88
N ARG A 30 -24.52 10.55 3.42
CA ARG A 30 -25.22 9.27 3.42
C ARG A 30 -24.50 8.20 2.59
N ALA A 31 -23.96 8.58 1.43
CA ALA A 31 -23.16 7.67 0.61
C ALA A 31 -21.88 7.22 1.37
N VAL A 32 -21.18 8.14 2.04
CA VAL A 32 -20.04 7.83 2.90
C VAL A 32 -20.43 6.83 4.01
N GLU A 33 -21.56 7.08 4.71
CA GLU A 33 -22.03 6.19 5.77
C GLU A 33 -22.38 4.79 5.24
N LEU A 34 -23.00 4.69 4.06
CA LEU A 34 -23.27 3.38 3.43
C LEU A 34 -21.99 2.61 3.12
N VAL A 35 -20.94 3.30 2.62
CA VAL A 35 -19.65 2.65 2.37
C VAL A 35 -18.96 2.23 3.68
N LEU A 36 -19.07 3.03 4.73
CA LEU A 36 -18.52 2.71 6.05
C LEU A 36 -19.24 1.54 6.72
N ALA A 37 -20.56 1.43 6.54
CA ALA A 37 -21.39 0.36 7.07
C ALA A 37 -21.25 -0.95 6.27
N CYS A 38 -20.73 -0.91 5.06
CA CYS A 38 -20.53 -2.08 4.20
C CYS A 38 -19.52 -3.05 4.84
N ARG A 39 -19.96 -4.30 5.08
CA ARG A 39 -19.11 -5.36 5.64
C ARG A 39 -18.37 -6.15 4.58
N GLY A 40 -18.85 -6.09 3.33
CA GLY A 40 -18.25 -6.70 2.15
C GLY A 40 -17.38 -5.72 1.37
N ARG A 41 -17.69 -5.55 0.08
CA ARG A 41 -16.92 -4.76 -0.89
C ARG A 41 -17.78 -3.66 -1.50
N ALA A 42 -17.16 -2.53 -1.84
CA ALA A 42 -17.76 -1.54 -2.72
C ALA A 42 -17.65 -2.01 -4.18
N VAL A 43 -18.77 -2.41 -4.76
CA VAL A 43 -18.85 -2.95 -6.13
C VAL A 43 -19.21 -1.81 -7.08
N TRP A 44 -18.24 -1.37 -7.89
CA TRP A 44 -18.45 -0.32 -8.89
C TRP A 44 -18.97 -0.92 -10.19
N SER A 45 -20.02 -0.32 -10.77
CA SER A 45 -20.61 -0.79 -12.02
C SER A 45 -20.98 0.35 -12.96
N GLY A 46 -20.77 0.15 -14.26
CA GLY A 46 -21.08 1.11 -15.32
C GLY A 46 -20.70 0.57 -16.71
N MET A 47 -21.31 1.13 -17.74
CA MET A 47 -21.10 0.73 -19.14
C MET A 47 -20.11 1.66 -19.86
N GLY A 48 -19.40 1.11 -20.83
CA GLY A 48 -18.53 1.86 -21.74
C GLY A 48 -17.50 2.73 -21.00
N LYS A 49 -17.48 4.04 -21.29
CA LYS A 49 -16.54 4.98 -20.63
C LYS A 49 -16.79 5.14 -19.13
N SER A 50 -18.06 5.11 -18.69
CA SER A 50 -18.40 5.07 -17.27
C SER A 50 -17.84 3.84 -16.58
N GLY A 51 -17.87 2.68 -17.26
CA GLY A 51 -17.26 1.45 -16.74
C GLY A 51 -15.72 1.55 -16.57
N ILE A 52 -15.04 2.24 -17.49
CA ILE A 52 -13.60 2.50 -17.36
C ILE A 52 -13.32 3.38 -16.12
N ILE A 53 -14.13 4.41 -15.89
CA ILE A 53 -14.06 5.25 -14.68
C ILE A 53 -14.34 4.40 -13.43
N CYS A 54 -15.36 3.54 -13.44
CA CYS A 54 -15.68 2.64 -12.33
C CYS A 54 -14.50 1.71 -11.98
N ARG A 55 -13.78 1.16 -12.99
CA ARG A 55 -12.56 0.36 -12.76
C ARG A 55 -11.48 1.16 -12.02
N LYS A 56 -11.24 2.41 -12.46
CA LYS A 56 -10.29 3.30 -11.78
C LYS A 56 -10.71 3.58 -10.34
N LEU A 57 -11.99 3.88 -10.11
CA LEU A 57 -12.52 4.20 -8.78
C LEU A 57 -12.48 2.99 -7.83
N ALA A 58 -12.80 1.79 -8.32
CA ALA A 58 -12.63 0.55 -7.56
C ALA A 58 -11.16 0.36 -7.13
N ALA A 59 -10.22 0.57 -8.06
CA ALA A 59 -8.79 0.48 -7.74
C ALA A 59 -8.36 1.55 -6.72
N THR A 60 -8.87 2.79 -6.85
CA THR A 60 -8.61 3.87 -5.87
C THR A 60 -9.12 3.49 -4.48
N MET A 61 -10.37 3.03 -4.34
CA MET A 61 -10.92 2.61 -3.05
C MET A 61 -10.12 1.46 -2.45
N ALA A 62 -9.78 0.44 -3.24
CA ALA A 62 -9.00 -0.70 -2.78
C ALA A 62 -7.62 -0.25 -2.26
N SER A 63 -6.95 0.66 -2.97
CA SER A 63 -5.64 1.20 -2.60
C SER A 63 -5.68 2.16 -1.41
N THR A 64 -6.85 2.64 -1.01
CA THR A 64 -7.06 3.54 0.12
C THR A 64 -7.84 2.90 1.28
N GLY A 65 -7.78 1.56 1.37
CA GLY A 65 -8.25 0.81 2.53
C GLY A 65 -9.72 0.40 2.51
N THR A 66 -10.43 0.56 1.37
CA THR A 66 -11.79 0.05 1.21
C THR A 66 -11.79 -1.07 0.17
N PRO A 67 -12.06 -2.33 0.56
CA PRO A 67 -12.16 -3.42 -0.40
C PRO A 67 -13.18 -3.08 -1.49
N ALA A 68 -12.76 -3.14 -2.75
CA ALA A 68 -13.60 -2.76 -3.87
C ALA A 68 -13.27 -3.59 -5.12
N LEU A 69 -14.25 -3.74 -6.00
CA LEU A 69 -14.09 -4.36 -7.31
C LEU A 69 -14.96 -3.68 -8.36
N PHE A 70 -14.67 -3.94 -9.61
CA PHE A 70 -15.50 -3.55 -10.74
C PHE A 70 -16.31 -4.74 -11.24
N LEU A 71 -17.61 -4.56 -11.44
CA LEU A 71 -18.53 -5.51 -12.03
C LEU A 71 -19.11 -4.93 -13.33
N HIS A 72 -18.85 -5.56 -14.46
CA HIS A 72 -19.44 -5.13 -15.72
C HIS A 72 -20.93 -5.53 -15.78
N PRO A 73 -21.87 -4.58 -15.99
CA PRO A 73 -23.29 -4.88 -15.84
C PRO A 73 -23.79 -5.94 -16.87
N ALA A 74 -23.25 -5.97 -18.08
CA ALA A 74 -23.62 -7.00 -19.06
C ALA A 74 -23.09 -8.39 -18.64
N GLU A 75 -21.88 -8.50 -18.09
CA GLU A 75 -21.34 -9.77 -17.62
C GLU A 75 -22.07 -10.25 -16.35
N ALA A 76 -22.48 -9.31 -15.51
CA ALA A 76 -23.24 -9.61 -14.29
C ALA A 76 -24.51 -10.40 -14.58
N ILE A 77 -25.30 -10.00 -15.57
CA ILE A 77 -26.55 -10.70 -15.94
C ILE A 77 -26.30 -12.04 -16.63
N HIS A 78 -25.05 -12.35 -17.00
CA HIS A 78 -24.65 -13.61 -17.62
C HIS A 78 -23.83 -14.53 -16.68
N GLY A 79 -23.79 -14.21 -15.37
CA GLY A 79 -23.21 -15.10 -14.35
C GLY A 79 -22.30 -14.42 -13.34
N ASP A 80 -21.62 -13.31 -13.70
CA ASP A 80 -20.70 -12.64 -12.79
C ASP A 80 -21.39 -11.99 -11.58
N LEU A 81 -22.73 -11.94 -11.56
CA LEU A 81 -23.50 -11.56 -10.37
C LEU A 81 -23.17 -12.44 -9.16
N GLY A 82 -22.71 -13.68 -9.37
CA GLY A 82 -22.20 -14.54 -8.31
C GLY A 82 -20.98 -13.96 -7.54
N MET A 83 -20.35 -12.91 -8.05
CA MET A 83 -19.29 -12.19 -7.35
C MET A 83 -19.85 -11.27 -6.25
N VAL A 84 -21.14 -10.94 -6.26
CA VAL A 84 -21.77 -9.99 -5.31
C VAL A 84 -22.44 -10.78 -4.20
N THR A 85 -22.22 -10.32 -2.97
CA THR A 85 -22.79 -10.91 -1.75
C THR A 85 -23.73 -9.93 -1.05
N ALA A 86 -24.56 -10.43 -0.12
CA ALA A 86 -25.47 -9.60 0.66
C ALA A 86 -24.77 -8.55 1.57
N ASP A 87 -23.48 -8.74 1.84
CA ASP A 87 -22.67 -7.81 2.63
C ASP A 87 -22.04 -6.69 1.79
N ASP A 88 -22.16 -6.75 0.46
CA ASP A 88 -21.58 -5.77 -0.47
C ASP A 88 -22.50 -4.52 -0.61
N LEU A 89 -21.93 -3.43 -1.12
CA LEU A 89 -22.60 -2.21 -1.55
C LEU A 89 -22.32 -2.00 -3.04
N VAL A 90 -23.33 -1.68 -3.84
CA VAL A 90 -23.14 -1.36 -5.27
C VAL A 90 -23.13 0.15 -5.49
N ILE A 91 -22.16 0.64 -6.28
CA ILE A 91 -22.09 2.03 -6.74
C ILE A 91 -22.19 2.02 -8.26
N ALA A 92 -23.33 2.45 -8.78
CA ALA A 92 -23.68 2.42 -10.19
C ALA A 92 -23.51 3.79 -10.83
N VAL A 93 -22.78 3.84 -11.97
CA VAL A 93 -22.48 5.11 -12.66
C VAL A 93 -23.05 5.09 -14.07
N SER A 94 -23.98 6.02 -14.35
CA SER A 94 -24.55 6.25 -15.67
C SER A 94 -24.95 7.73 -15.79
N ASN A 95 -24.38 8.46 -16.74
CA ASN A 95 -24.70 9.87 -16.91
C ASN A 95 -26.21 10.11 -17.14
N SER A 96 -26.85 9.35 -18.02
CA SER A 96 -28.29 9.41 -18.27
C SER A 96 -29.14 8.76 -17.17
N GLY A 97 -28.56 7.76 -16.47
CA GLY A 97 -29.31 6.93 -15.54
C GLY A 97 -30.32 5.95 -16.19
N GLU A 98 -30.26 5.78 -17.53
CA GLU A 98 -31.17 4.97 -18.32
C GLU A 98 -30.47 3.88 -19.13
N THR A 99 -29.24 3.49 -18.73
CA THR A 99 -28.50 2.40 -19.39
C THR A 99 -29.17 1.06 -19.11
N GLU A 100 -29.67 0.38 -20.14
CA GLU A 100 -30.51 -0.81 -20.02
C GLU A 100 -29.85 -1.94 -19.24
N GLU A 101 -28.59 -2.28 -19.56
CA GLU A 101 -27.85 -3.35 -18.89
C GLU A 101 -27.65 -3.07 -17.40
N LEU A 102 -27.44 -1.80 -17.07
CA LEU A 102 -27.28 -1.38 -15.68
C LEU A 102 -28.60 -1.46 -14.92
N LEU A 103 -29.73 -1.06 -15.54
CA LEU A 103 -31.06 -1.15 -14.94
C LEU A 103 -31.46 -2.62 -14.69
N ARG A 104 -31.19 -3.51 -15.62
CA ARG A 104 -31.40 -4.95 -15.42
C ARG A 104 -30.63 -5.50 -14.23
N LEU A 105 -29.37 -5.10 -14.08
CA LEU A 105 -28.57 -5.45 -12.90
C LEU A 105 -29.21 -4.91 -11.62
N VAL A 106 -29.61 -3.63 -11.60
CA VAL A 106 -30.25 -2.95 -10.46
C VAL A 106 -31.51 -3.67 -9.99
N GLU A 107 -32.36 -4.15 -10.90
CA GLU A 107 -33.55 -4.94 -10.56
C GLU A 107 -33.21 -6.21 -9.75
N VAL A 108 -32.12 -6.86 -10.10
CA VAL A 108 -31.67 -8.06 -9.37
C VAL A 108 -31.09 -7.68 -8.02
N LEU A 109 -30.25 -6.64 -7.95
CA LEU A 109 -29.66 -6.15 -6.70
C LEU A 109 -30.73 -5.76 -5.67
N LYS A 110 -31.79 -5.08 -6.13
CA LYS A 110 -32.93 -4.71 -5.27
C LYS A 110 -33.66 -5.94 -4.69
N ARG A 111 -33.86 -6.97 -5.50
CA ARG A 111 -34.48 -8.23 -5.03
C ARG A 111 -33.62 -8.94 -4.00
N LEU A 112 -32.30 -8.77 -4.06
CA LEU A 112 -31.34 -9.33 -3.11
C LEU A 112 -31.16 -8.45 -1.87
N GLY A 113 -31.78 -7.25 -1.84
CA GLY A 113 -31.64 -6.31 -0.72
C GLY A 113 -30.26 -5.66 -0.59
N ILE A 114 -29.50 -5.62 -1.69
CA ILE A 114 -28.14 -5.06 -1.71
C ILE A 114 -28.25 -3.53 -1.82
N PRO A 115 -27.62 -2.75 -0.90
CA PRO A 115 -27.63 -1.30 -0.95
C PRO A 115 -27.04 -0.75 -2.25
N LEU A 116 -27.64 0.34 -2.76
CA LEU A 116 -27.29 0.93 -4.03
C LEU A 116 -27.05 2.44 -3.92
N VAL A 117 -25.89 2.90 -4.33
CA VAL A 117 -25.58 4.32 -4.59
C VAL A 117 -25.59 4.54 -6.10
N ALA A 118 -26.33 5.52 -6.59
CA ALA A 118 -26.35 5.92 -8.00
C ALA A 118 -25.58 7.22 -8.21
N MET A 119 -24.79 7.31 -9.26
CA MET A 119 -24.15 8.54 -9.77
C MET A 119 -24.70 8.84 -11.15
N THR A 120 -25.56 9.86 -11.28
CA THR A 120 -26.16 10.27 -12.57
C THR A 120 -26.25 11.79 -12.67
N SER A 121 -26.46 12.32 -13.88
CA SER A 121 -26.79 13.76 -14.08
C SER A 121 -28.30 14.00 -14.17
N SER A 122 -29.12 12.97 -13.96
CA SER A 122 -30.60 13.06 -14.05
C SER A 122 -31.23 12.51 -12.77
N PRO A 123 -31.67 13.37 -11.84
CA PRO A 123 -32.33 12.97 -10.60
C PRO A 123 -33.61 12.18 -10.84
N GLU A 124 -34.29 12.41 -11.97
CA GLU A 124 -35.54 11.74 -12.34
C GLU A 124 -35.34 10.43 -13.09
N SER A 125 -34.08 10.02 -13.32
CA SER A 125 -33.78 8.77 -14.03
C SER A 125 -34.22 7.52 -13.27
N SER A 126 -34.38 6.44 -14.00
CA SER A 126 -34.73 5.13 -13.44
C SER A 126 -33.70 4.65 -12.43
N LEU A 127 -32.40 4.87 -12.72
CA LEU A 127 -31.31 4.53 -11.80
C LEU A 127 -31.35 5.36 -10.51
N ALA A 128 -31.55 6.69 -10.64
CA ALA A 128 -31.61 7.57 -9.47
C ALA A 128 -32.78 7.22 -8.54
N ARG A 129 -33.99 6.98 -9.11
CA ARG A 129 -35.16 6.55 -8.33
C ARG A 129 -35.03 5.15 -7.70
N ALA A 130 -34.23 4.29 -8.30
CA ALA A 130 -34.00 2.96 -7.76
C ALA A 130 -32.98 2.95 -6.62
N ALA A 131 -32.11 3.93 -6.50
CA ALA A 131 -31.02 3.96 -5.54
C ALA A 131 -31.50 4.32 -4.13
N ASP A 132 -30.76 3.86 -3.12
CA ASP A 132 -30.91 4.26 -1.72
C ASP A 132 -30.30 5.65 -1.47
N VAL A 133 -29.26 5.99 -2.26
CA VAL A 133 -28.64 7.31 -2.28
C VAL A 133 -28.32 7.70 -3.72
N HIS A 134 -28.69 8.91 -4.11
CA HIS A 134 -28.36 9.48 -5.42
C HIS A 134 -27.37 10.63 -5.30
N LEU A 135 -26.24 10.51 -6.00
CA LEU A 135 -25.23 11.53 -6.12
C LEU A 135 -25.36 12.19 -7.50
N ASP A 136 -25.86 13.43 -7.52
CA ASP A 136 -26.08 14.19 -8.76
C ASP A 136 -24.75 14.72 -9.32
N LEU A 137 -24.35 14.25 -10.51
CA LEU A 137 -23.17 14.72 -11.24
C LEU A 137 -23.35 16.17 -11.77
N GLY A 138 -24.58 16.63 -11.95
CA GLY A 138 -24.91 18.00 -12.36
C GLY A 138 -24.37 18.40 -13.73
N VAL A 139 -24.02 17.44 -14.60
CA VAL A 139 -23.45 17.73 -15.92
C VAL A 139 -24.56 18.11 -16.89
N ARG A 140 -24.52 19.33 -17.42
CA ARG A 140 -25.52 19.87 -18.35
C ARG A 140 -25.18 19.64 -19.82
N ARG A 141 -23.88 19.58 -20.14
CA ARG A 141 -23.40 19.39 -21.50
C ARG A 141 -22.05 18.66 -21.47
N GLU A 142 -21.78 17.90 -22.49
CA GLU A 142 -20.46 17.35 -22.74
C GLU A 142 -19.52 18.41 -23.34
N ALA A 143 -18.22 18.26 -23.09
CA ALA A 143 -17.19 19.11 -23.66
C ALA A 143 -16.90 18.78 -25.14
N CYS A 144 -17.36 17.61 -25.59
CA CYS A 144 -17.27 17.22 -27.01
C CYS A 144 -18.04 18.21 -27.90
N PRO A 145 -17.42 18.77 -28.97
CA PRO A 145 -18.10 19.72 -29.87
C PRO A 145 -19.38 19.18 -30.51
N LEU A 146 -19.48 17.87 -30.68
CA LEU A 146 -20.68 17.22 -31.19
C LEU A 146 -21.69 16.83 -30.08
N GLY A 147 -21.33 17.02 -28.80
CA GLY A 147 -22.15 16.63 -27.66
C GLY A 147 -22.33 15.11 -27.48
N LEU A 148 -21.58 14.27 -28.22
CA LEU A 148 -21.79 12.82 -28.25
C LEU A 148 -20.81 12.03 -27.38
N ALA A 149 -19.54 12.44 -27.35
CA ALA A 149 -18.53 11.73 -26.59
C ALA A 149 -18.58 12.13 -25.11
N PRO A 150 -18.69 11.17 -24.17
CA PRO A 150 -18.59 11.44 -22.75
C PRO A 150 -17.22 12.03 -22.43
N THR A 151 -17.21 13.21 -21.84
CA THR A 151 -16.05 14.03 -21.46
C THR A 151 -16.29 14.63 -20.08
N ALA A 152 -17.07 15.73 -20.02
CA ALA A 152 -17.41 16.37 -18.74
C ALA A 152 -18.13 15.42 -17.77
N SER A 153 -18.99 14.53 -18.27
CA SER A 153 -19.66 13.54 -17.43
C SER A 153 -18.71 12.52 -16.81
N THR A 154 -17.74 12.04 -17.59
CA THR A 154 -16.73 11.10 -17.08
C THR A 154 -15.75 11.76 -16.12
N THR A 155 -15.37 13.00 -16.38
CA THR A 155 -14.51 13.82 -15.51
C THR A 155 -15.21 14.13 -14.17
N ALA A 156 -16.48 14.50 -14.20
CA ALA A 156 -17.29 14.74 -13.01
C ALA A 156 -17.47 13.45 -12.18
N ALA A 157 -17.81 12.33 -12.83
CA ALA A 157 -17.95 11.03 -12.16
C ALA A 157 -16.65 10.58 -11.50
N LEU A 158 -15.50 10.78 -12.17
CA LEU A 158 -14.18 10.48 -11.63
C LEU A 158 -13.89 11.35 -10.38
N ALA A 159 -14.10 12.66 -10.49
CA ALA A 159 -13.83 13.58 -9.39
C ALA A 159 -14.71 13.31 -8.16
N LEU A 160 -16.02 13.06 -8.37
CA LEU A 160 -16.95 12.75 -7.27
C LEU A 160 -16.63 11.39 -6.62
N GLY A 161 -16.26 10.38 -7.42
CA GLY A 161 -15.85 9.08 -6.92
C GLY A 161 -14.54 9.12 -6.14
N ASP A 162 -13.57 9.93 -6.57
CA ASP A 162 -12.34 10.16 -5.82
C ASP A 162 -12.63 10.91 -4.50
N ALA A 163 -13.51 11.90 -4.52
CA ALA A 163 -13.96 12.58 -3.30
C ALA A 163 -14.60 11.61 -2.31
N LEU A 164 -15.45 10.68 -2.79
CA LEU A 164 -16.06 9.63 -1.96
C LEU A 164 -14.99 8.70 -1.38
N ALA A 165 -14.05 8.22 -2.19
CA ALA A 165 -12.98 7.34 -1.75
C ALA A 165 -12.10 8.01 -0.67
N MET A 166 -11.74 9.29 -0.86
CA MET A 166 -10.92 10.03 0.10
C MET A 166 -11.69 10.33 1.40
N ALA A 167 -12.96 10.72 1.32
CA ALA A 167 -13.79 10.94 2.51
C ALA A 167 -13.90 9.67 3.36
N VAL A 168 -14.16 8.52 2.73
CA VAL A 168 -14.21 7.21 3.41
C VAL A 168 -12.86 6.84 4.00
N SER A 169 -11.76 7.05 3.27
CA SER A 169 -10.40 6.76 3.74
C SER A 169 -10.06 7.56 5.01
N VAL A 170 -10.37 8.85 5.03
CA VAL A 170 -10.17 9.71 6.21
C VAL A 170 -11.03 9.25 7.39
N ARG A 171 -12.31 8.94 7.16
CA ARG A 171 -13.23 8.44 8.20
C ARG A 171 -12.81 7.10 8.79
N LYS A 172 -12.15 6.23 7.99
CA LYS A 172 -11.55 4.97 8.45
C LYS A 172 -10.23 5.16 9.21
N GLY A 173 -9.69 6.36 9.25
CA GLY A 173 -8.38 6.63 9.86
C GLY A 173 -7.23 5.97 9.09
N PHE A 174 -7.34 5.80 7.77
CA PHE A 174 -6.32 5.21 6.91
C PHE A 174 -5.06 6.08 6.86
N ARG A 175 -3.90 5.48 7.12
CA ARG A 175 -2.62 6.18 7.29
C ARG A 175 -1.59 5.76 6.25
N GLU A 176 -0.46 6.47 6.20
CA GLU A 176 0.64 6.17 5.29
C GLU A 176 1.16 4.73 5.44
N GLU A 177 1.21 4.21 6.67
CA GLU A 177 1.63 2.83 6.93
C GLU A 177 0.67 1.81 6.29
N ASP A 178 -0.64 2.10 6.31
CA ASP A 178 -1.65 1.26 5.68
C ASP A 178 -1.52 1.29 4.15
N PHE A 179 -1.25 2.49 3.59
CA PHE A 179 -0.99 2.66 2.17
C PHE A 179 0.27 1.89 1.74
N ALA A 180 1.34 1.99 2.51
CA ALA A 180 2.60 1.29 2.25
C ALA A 180 2.41 -0.24 2.22
N ARG A 181 1.61 -0.78 3.16
CA ARG A 181 1.26 -2.20 3.23
C ARG A 181 0.52 -2.70 1.99
N LEU A 182 -0.33 -1.85 1.40
CA LEU A 182 -1.06 -2.16 0.17
C LEU A 182 -0.22 -1.94 -1.11
N HIS A 183 0.93 -1.25 -0.99
CA HIS A 183 1.83 -0.93 -2.12
C HIS A 183 3.28 -1.38 -1.86
N PRO A 184 3.54 -2.67 -1.59
CA PRO A 184 4.86 -3.15 -1.14
C PRO A 184 5.98 -2.89 -2.16
N GLY A 185 5.66 -2.85 -3.46
CA GLY A 185 6.63 -2.57 -4.54
C GLY A 185 6.90 -1.09 -4.79
N GLY A 186 6.14 -0.17 -4.18
CA GLY A 186 6.28 1.28 -4.38
C GLY A 186 7.39 1.90 -3.53
N LYS A 187 7.88 3.09 -3.92
CA LYS A 187 8.88 3.84 -3.13
C LYS A 187 8.43 4.08 -1.68
N LEU A 188 7.14 4.30 -1.46
CA LEU A 188 6.60 4.51 -0.13
C LEU A 188 6.60 3.22 0.69
N GLY A 189 6.20 2.08 0.10
CA GLY A 189 6.21 0.77 0.77
C GLY A 189 7.60 0.41 1.32
N LYS A 190 8.64 0.68 0.53
CA LYS A 190 10.03 0.43 0.93
C LYS A 190 10.46 1.23 2.18
N ARG A 191 9.93 2.44 2.37
CA ARG A 191 10.26 3.30 3.52
C ARG A 191 9.70 2.78 4.85
N PHE A 192 8.68 1.93 4.80
CA PHE A 192 8.04 1.34 5.98
C PHE A 192 8.49 -0.10 6.27
N LEU A 193 9.43 -0.64 5.47
CA LEU A 193 10.03 -1.94 5.76
C LEU A 193 10.69 -1.91 7.15
N LYS A 194 10.44 -2.97 7.92
CA LYS A 194 11.05 -3.18 9.22
C LYS A 194 12.35 -3.97 9.09
N VAL A 195 13.23 -3.79 10.05
CA VAL A 195 14.49 -4.53 10.15
C VAL A 195 14.28 -6.04 10.08
N ARG A 196 13.26 -6.58 10.77
CA ARG A 196 12.91 -8.01 10.79
C ARG A 196 12.59 -8.61 9.42
N GLU A 197 12.14 -7.78 8.47
CA GLU A 197 11.77 -8.21 7.12
C GLU A 197 12.99 -8.38 6.21
N LEU A 198 14.13 -7.81 6.62
CA LEU A 198 15.36 -7.77 5.82
C LEU A 198 16.54 -8.49 6.47
N MET A 199 16.51 -8.68 7.80
CA MET A 199 17.62 -9.28 8.56
C MET A 199 17.83 -10.76 8.25
N HIS A 200 19.05 -11.19 8.38
CA HIS A 200 19.41 -12.62 8.41
C HIS A 200 19.03 -13.23 9.74
N THR A 201 18.35 -14.39 9.75
CA THR A 201 17.83 -15.05 10.95
C THR A 201 18.25 -16.53 11.03
N GLY A 202 18.11 -17.13 12.20
CA GLY A 202 18.35 -18.55 12.43
C GLY A 202 19.76 -18.98 12.06
N ASP A 203 19.88 -20.00 11.20
CA ASP A 203 21.18 -20.53 10.77
C ASP A 203 21.99 -19.55 9.90
N ARG A 204 21.41 -18.46 9.44
CA ARG A 204 22.13 -17.43 8.70
C ARG A 204 22.84 -16.42 9.61
N ILE A 205 22.57 -16.43 10.91
CA ILE A 205 23.27 -15.58 11.88
C ILE A 205 24.68 -16.14 12.09
N PRO A 206 25.76 -15.38 11.80
CA PRO A 206 27.11 -15.77 12.19
C PRO A 206 27.26 -15.63 13.70
N ARG A 207 27.49 -16.75 14.39
CA ARG A 207 27.56 -16.80 15.86
C ARG A 207 28.68 -17.72 16.35
N VAL A 208 29.36 -17.26 17.38
CA VAL A 208 30.37 -18.02 18.12
C VAL A 208 30.25 -17.74 19.62
N THR A 209 30.90 -18.55 20.45
CA THR A 209 31.00 -18.28 21.89
C THR A 209 32.36 -17.66 22.24
N PRO A 210 32.55 -17.06 23.44
CA PRO A 210 33.83 -16.45 23.83
C PRO A 210 35.02 -17.40 23.76
N GLY A 211 34.81 -18.68 24.02
CA GLY A 211 35.87 -19.72 23.98
C GLY A 211 36.20 -20.25 22.58
N THR A 212 35.47 -19.80 21.52
CA THR A 212 35.70 -20.29 20.16
C THR A 212 37.07 -19.86 19.62
N PRO A 213 37.94 -20.81 19.15
CA PRO A 213 39.22 -20.47 18.56
C PRO A 213 39.08 -19.60 17.30
N MET A 214 40.00 -18.66 17.06
CA MET A 214 39.94 -17.73 15.93
C MET A 214 39.90 -18.42 14.57
N LYS A 215 40.45 -19.61 14.42
CA LYS A 215 40.33 -20.45 13.23
C LYS A 215 38.86 -20.74 12.89
N ASP A 216 38.06 -21.08 13.89
CA ASP A 216 36.64 -21.42 13.73
C ASP A 216 35.79 -20.16 13.57
N VAL A 217 36.20 -19.05 14.21
CA VAL A 217 35.60 -17.71 13.98
C VAL A 217 35.73 -17.32 12.53
N ILE A 218 36.91 -17.41 11.94
CA ILE A 218 37.17 -17.10 10.52
C ILE A 218 36.33 -18.00 9.61
N TYR A 219 36.25 -19.30 9.93
CA TYR A 219 35.44 -20.24 9.18
C TYR A 219 33.95 -19.85 9.21
N GLU A 220 33.40 -19.52 10.37
CA GLU A 220 31.99 -19.08 10.52
C GLU A 220 31.71 -17.77 9.76
N MET A 221 32.59 -16.77 9.88
CA MET A 221 32.49 -15.50 9.13
C MET A 221 32.50 -15.74 7.62
N SER A 222 33.41 -16.54 7.11
CA SER A 222 33.55 -16.87 5.69
C SER A 222 32.33 -17.62 5.17
N ARG A 223 31.83 -18.58 5.94
CA ARG A 223 30.65 -19.39 5.61
C ARG A 223 29.38 -18.55 5.50
N LYS A 224 29.21 -17.56 6.38
CA LYS A 224 28.02 -16.71 6.43
C LYS A 224 28.10 -15.48 5.51
N GLY A 225 29.31 -15.02 5.18
CA GLY A 225 29.54 -13.98 4.17
C GLY A 225 29.10 -12.58 4.53
N LEU A 226 28.90 -12.26 5.83
CA LEU A 226 28.44 -10.95 6.29
C LEU A 226 29.58 -10.04 6.78
N GLY A 227 30.84 -10.50 6.71
CA GLY A 227 32.00 -9.73 7.18
C GLY A 227 32.01 -9.42 8.67
N VAL A 228 31.16 -10.08 9.44
CA VAL A 228 31.01 -9.95 10.89
C VAL A 228 30.60 -11.28 11.50
N THR A 229 30.92 -11.51 12.76
CA THR A 229 30.29 -12.55 13.58
C THR A 229 29.93 -11.99 14.96
N THR A 230 28.84 -12.50 15.54
CA THR A 230 28.43 -12.20 16.90
C THR A 230 29.11 -13.15 17.88
N VAL A 231 29.55 -12.63 19.00
CA VAL A 231 30.00 -13.42 20.14
C VAL A 231 28.87 -13.42 21.16
N GLN A 232 28.33 -14.62 21.46
CA GLN A 232 27.15 -14.77 22.31
C GLN A 232 27.45 -15.65 23.53
N ASP A 233 26.71 -15.41 24.63
CA ASP A 233 26.72 -16.34 25.78
C ASP A 233 25.88 -17.60 25.49
N GLU A 234 25.75 -18.48 26.51
CA GLU A 234 24.99 -19.72 26.40
C GLU A 234 23.48 -19.47 26.24
N GLU A 235 22.99 -18.32 26.70
CA GLU A 235 21.61 -17.88 26.58
C GLU A 235 21.33 -17.18 25.23
N GLY A 236 22.34 -16.91 24.40
CA GLY A 236 22.22 -16.25 23.09
C GLY A 236 22.25 -14.72 23.15
N ARG A 237 22.68 -14.13 24.29
CA ARG A 237 22.82 -12.68 24.42
C ARG A 237 24.12 -12.19 23.77
N LEU A 238 24.07 -11.02 23.18
CA LEU A 238 25.20 -10.42 22.51
C LEU A 238 26.22 -9.91 23.52
N LEU A 239 27.41 -10.52 23.55
CA LEU A 239 28.58 -10.07 24.32
C LEU A 239 29.45 -9.11 23.52
N GLY A 240 29.65 -9.40 22.24
CA GLY A 240 30.47 -8.58 21.35
C GLY A 240 30.39 -9.02 19.91
N VAL A 241 31.19 -8.36 19.07
CA VAL A 241 31.28 -8.63 17.63
C VAL A 241 32.74 -8.71 17.18
N ILE A 242 33.00 -9.49 16.13
CA ILE A 242 34.29 -9.53 15.44
C ILE A 242 34.01 -9.24 13.97
N THR A 243 34.72 -8.28 13.38
CA THR A 243 34.59 -7.89 11.96
C THR A 243 35.84 -8.26 11.17
N ASP A 244 35.75 -8.21 9.84
CA ASP A 244 36.91 -8.37 8.94
C ASP A 244 38.03 -7.35 9.25
N GLY A 245 37.65 -6.16 9.70
CA GLY A 245 38.60 -5.14 10.14
C GLY A 245 39.38 -5.55 11.40
N ASP A 246 38.73 -6.26 12.31
CA ASP A 246 39.35 -6.76 13.54
C ASP A 246 40.32 -7.87 13.21
N LEU A 247 39.94 -8.78 12.32
CA LEU A 247 40.81 -9.85 11.84
C LEU A 247 42.09 -9.30 11.20
N ARG A 248 41.98 -8.29 10.33
CA ARG A 248 43.13 -7.65 9.71
C ARG A 248 44.06 -7.03 10.76
N ARG A 249 43.51 -6.27 11.71
CA ARG A 249 44.29 -5.68 12.80
C ARG A 249 44.95 -6.73 13.70
N LEU A 250 44.28 -7.84 13.95
CA LEU A 250 44.83 -8.95 14.71
C LEU A 250 46.02 -9.58 13.98
N MET A 251 45.88 -9.87 12.69
CA MET A 251 46.96 -10.43 11.85
C MET A 251 48.19 -9.53 11.75
N GLU A 252 48.02 -8.20 11.84
CA GLU A 252 49.13 -7.24 11.83
C GLU A 252 49.91 -7.18 13.15
N ARG A 253 49.23 -7.43 14.29
CA ARG A 253 49.76 -7.13 15.62
C ARG A 253 50.16 -8.37 16.41
N ASP A 254 49.55 -9.50 16.16
CA ASP A 254 49.75 -10.72 16.93
C ASP A 254 50.53 -11.75 16.08
N PRO A 255 51.66 -12.27 16.58
CA PRO A 255 52.44 -13.28 15.88
C PRO A 255 51.72 -14.66 15.80
N GLU A 256 50.75 -14.93 16.70
CA GLU A 256 49.96 -16.15 16.72
C GLU A 256 48.45 -15.88 16.76
N PRO A 257 47.91 -15.22 15.75
CA PRO A 257 46.51 -14.73 15.75
C PRO A 257 45.48 -15.86 15.83
N LEU A 258 45.83 -17.05 15.32
CA LEU A 258 44.92 -18.20 15.34
C LEU A 258 44.90 -18.95 16.70
N ALA A 259 45.85 -18.67 17.59
CA ALA A 259 45.85 -19.19 18.95
C ALA A 259 44.91 -18.43 19.90
N ARG A 260 44.42 -17.27 19.48
CA ARG A 260 43.46 -16.48 20.26
C ARG A 260 42.05 -17.06 20.21
N THR A 261 41.25 -16.66 21.20
CA THR A 261 39.82 -16.97 21.28
C THR A 261 38.95 -15.76 20.87
N ALA A 262 37.69 -16.01 20.53
CA ALA A 262 36.75 -14.98 20.19
C ALA A 262 36.59 -13.90 21.30
N GLY A 263 36.57 -14.33 22.56
CA GLY A 263 36.44 -13.44 23.71
C GLY A 263 37.63 -12.49 23.91
N GLU A 264 38.86 -12.91 23.51
CA GLU A 264 40.05 -12.05 23.55
C GLU A 264 40.10 -10.99 22.43
N VAL A 265 39.41 -11.26 21.30
CA VAL A 265 39.49 -10.43 20.09
C VAL A 265 38.25 -9.56 19.88
N MET A 266 37.09 -9.96 20.42
CA MET A 266 35.84 -9.25 20.20
C MET A 266 35.88 -7.81 20.71
N HIS A 267 35.16 -6.93 19.99
CA HIS A 267 34.74 -5.66 20.53
C HIS A 267 33.51 -5.88 21.41
N PRO A 268 33.54 -5.49 22.70
CA PRO A 268 32.38 -5.63 23.59
C PRO A 268 31.17 -4.86 23.06
N GLY A 269 29.99 -5.44 23.13
CA GLY A 269 28.74 -4.86 22.71
C GLY A 269 28.51 -5.02 21.22
N GLY A 270 28.67 -3.96 20.44
CA GLY A 270 28.28 -3.87 19.04
C GLY A 270 27.12 -2.88 18.85
N VAL A 271 26.98 -2.36 17.63
CA VAL A 271 25.85 -1.46 17.31
C VAL A 271 24.59 -2.29 17.13
N ARG A 272 23.56 -1.98 17.92
CA ARG A 272 22.31 -2.75 18.02
C ARG A 272 21.15 -1.96 17.45
N ILE A 273 20.14 -2.68 16.96
CA ILE A 273 18.85 -2.14 16.55
C ILE A 273 17.75 -3.14 16.89
N GLY A 274 16.54 -2.66 17.16
CA GLY A 274 15.38 -3.51 17.40
C GLY A 274 14.81 -4.08 16.09
N PRO A 275 14.19 -5.27 16.12
CA PRO A 275 13.60 -5.90 14.92
C PRO A 275 12.41 -5.11 14.36
N ASP A 276 11.69 -4.35 15.19
CA ASP A 276 10.52 -3.56 14.80
C ASP A 276 10.86 -2.15 14.32
N GLU A 277 12.12 -1.74 14.40
CA GLU A 277 12.60 -0.47 13.87
C GLU A 277 12.51 -0.43 12.34
N LEU A 278 12.41 0.76 11.79
CA LEU A 278 12.35 0.93 10.33
C LEU A 278 13.73 0.67 9.70
N ALA A 279 13.72 0.06 8.52
CA ALA A 279 14.93 -0.17 7.72
C ALA A 279 15.65 1.16 7.35
N THR A 280 14.90 2.26 7.24
CA THR A 280 15.47 3.62 7.07
C THR A 280 16.23 4.11 8.30
N ALA A 281 15.80 3.75 9.51
CA ALA A 281 16.54 4.05 10.73
C ALA A 281 17.82 3.21 10.81
N ALA A 282 17.76 1.94 10.39
CA ALA A 282 18.93 1.09 10.29
C ALA A 282 19.97 1.66 9.30
N LEU A 283 19.51 2.12 8.13
CA LEU A 283 20.39 2.75 7.14
C LEU A 283 21.12 3.97 7.71
N LYS A 284 20.35 4.87 8.33
CA LYS A 284 20.93 6.06 8.98
C LYS A 284 21.97 5.70 10.04
N LEU A 285 21.69 4.66 10.85
CA LEU A 285 22.62 4.20 11.89
C LEU A 285 23.91 3.61 11.29
N LEU A 286 23.80 2.83 10.19
CA LEU A 286 24.96 2.31 9.45
C LEU A 286 25.84 3.45 8.91
N GLU A 287 25.22 4.48 8.32
CA GLU A 287 25.92 5.65 7.76
C GLU A 287 26.61 6.48 8.85
N GLU A 288 25.89 6.82 9.92
CA GLU A 288 26.42 7.61 11.06
C GLU A 288 27.60 6.90 11.74
N ARG A 289 27.49 5.59 11.91
CA ARG A 289 28.54 4.78 12.56
C ARG A 289 29.63 4.30 11.60
N ARG A 290 29.46 4.51 10.27
CA ARG A 290 30.37 4.04 9.21
C ARG A 290 30.66 2.54 9.31
N ILE A 291 29.62 1.75 9.51
CA ILE A 291 29.68 0.29 9.62
C ILE A 291 28.79 -0.34 8.56
N THR A 292 29.00 -1.62 8.29
CA THR A 292 28.25 -2.36 7.26
C THR A 292 27.21 -3.34 7.81
N SER A 293 27.24 -3.58 9.14
CA SER A 293 26.35 -4.56 9.78
C SER A 293 25.83 -4.06 11.10
N LEU A 294 24.56 -4.37 11.40
CA LEU A 294 23.91 -4.12 12.70
C LEU A 294 23.48 -5.43 13.32
N MET A 295 23.65 -5.53 14.63
CA MET A 295 23.13 -6.65 15.41
C MET A 295 21.68 -6.37 15.77
N VAL A 296 20.78 -7.25 15.37
CA VAL A 296 19.36 -7.11 15.72
C VAL A 296 19.10 -7.90 16.98
N THR A 297 18.68 -7.19 18.04
CA THR A 297 18.46 -7.79 19.36
C THR A 297 17.07 -7.48 19.89
N ASP A 298 16.55 -8.38 20.73
CA ASP A 298 15.39 -8.08 21.56
C ASP A 298 15.76 -7.11 22.73
N HIS A 299 14.77 -6.82 23.58
CA HIS A 299 14.94 -5.94 24.75
C HIS A 299 15.90 -6.52 25.83
N ASP A 300 16.04 -7.85 25.87
CA ASP A 300 16.88 -8.56 26.82
C ASP A 300 18.31 -8.77 26.30
N GLY A 301 18.57 -8.37 25.05
CA GLY A 301 19.87 -8.43 24.39
C GLY A 301 20.14 -9.74 23.65
N HIS A 302 19.16 -10.63 23.49
CA HIS A 302 19.31 -11.84 22.67
C HIS A 302 19.37 -11.48 21.19
N VAL A 303 20.25 -12.13 20.46
CA VAL A 303 20.44 -11.87 19.03
C VAL A 303 19.34 -12.56 18.22
N GLU A 304 18.44 -11.77 17.65
CA GLU A 304 17.39 -12.24 16.72
C GLU A 304 17.86 -12.28 15.27
N GLY A 305 18.84 -11.45 14.91
CA GLY A 305 19.33 -11.37 13.54
C GLY A 305 20.56 -10.50 13.36
N VAL A 306 21.02 -10.46 12.11
CA VAL A 306 22.06 -9.53 11.63
C VAL A 306 21.52 -8.87 10.36
N LEU A 307 21.58 -7.54 10.30
CA LEU A 307 21.23 -6.76 9.11
C LEU A 307 22.51 -6.23 8.46
N HIS A 308 22.69 -6.52 7.18
CA HIS A 308 23.83 -6.05 6.42
C HIS A 308 23.41 -4.94 5.43
N LEU A 309 24.31 -4.00 5.14
CA LEU A 309 24.05 -2.87 4.22
C LEU A 309 23.54 -3.33 2.83
N HIS A 310 24.04 -4.46 2.32
CA HIS A 310 23.59 -5.01 1.04
C HIS A 310 22.13 -5.45 1.04
N ASP A 311 21.56 -5.81 2.18
CA ASP A 311 20.14 -6.16 2.29
C ASP A 311 19.25 -4.92 2.03
N LEU A 312 19.70 -3.76 2.48
CA LEU A 312 19.04 -2.46 2.24
C LEU A 312 19.18 -2.02 0.77
N TRP A 313 20.34 -2.28 0.15
CA TRP A 313 20.54 -2.05 -1.28
C TRP A 313 19.66 -2.95 -2.14
N GLY A 314 19.53 -4.22 -1.78
CA GLY A 314 18.71 -5.19 -2.50
C GLY A 314 17.25 -4.77 -2.65
N VAL A 315 16.71 -4.05 -1.67
CA VAL A 315 15.35 -3.52 -1.73
C VAL A 315 15.26 -2.08 -2.27
N GLY A 316 16.39 -1.45 -2.61
CA GLY A 316 16.44 -0.11 -3.22
C GLY A 316 15.93 0.99 -2.29
N LEU A 317 16.44 1.04 -1.07
CA LEU A 317 16.17 2.08 -0.08
C LEU A 317 17.00 3.36 -0.28
N PHE A 318 17.82 3.42 -1.34
CA PHE A 318 18.68 4.54 -1.73
C PHE A 318 18.10 5.33 -2.88
#